data_8560927ed97be71a034ca8fab3ad49f0
#
_entry.id   8560927ed97be71a034ca8fab3ad49f0
#
_cell.length_a   1.000
_cell.length_b   1.000
_cell.length_c   1.000
_cell.angle_alpha   90.00
_cell.angle_beta   90.00
_cell.angle_gamma   90.00
#
_symmetry.space_group_name_H-M   'P 1'
#
loop_
_entity.id
_entity.type
_entity.pdbx_description
1 polymer ?
#
loop_
_entity_poly.entity_id
_entity_poly.type
_entity_poly.pdbx_seq_one_letter_code
_entity_poly.pdbx_strand_id
1 'polypeptide(L)'
;MMAVTNECSRRDVLKATAASLVVAGYLCKGSSGWGYAQSAFHRLTAQDAREGEPQEGAIEFASSDVKLVEGFRWAKSQALAYARTDGTIGPWYEASLPGRDAFCMRDVSHMSTGAQFLGLGPRTKNMMHRFAANISAAKKWCTWWEITRDNLPAPVDYNNDHDFWYDLPANFDVLDACYRQWLWTRDSDYLDQVFLNYYRHTVTDYVQAWDHDHDGLLEHLPNFGHMGIATYDEDLQDEILVGSDLIAAQYAAYRGYTAIERARNELKAAAEFEQKADHLKSLYNGKWWDAARNCYFGAIGEDGKFHADLKEGDGRCAVELPLYYGLTAAGPKTHAGLDILEQRLQSDLNSPRGVIGGVEGRSYMPDIFYMYGRSRAGYSALTAMMDPGLQRREYPEVSYTVIGNLGTGLMGIRPLPFEQTIETFPQLTEETGWAALHHVPVGRNVISVKHVKNNETSLTNENGPGLAWRAAFPGKFRALFSRGKEIPATRALRSTGTAETCSIVHVERGETRVVRVASG
;
A
#
# COMPACT_ATOMS: atom_id res chain seq x y z
N MET A 1 57.72 -30.77 -22.14
CA MET A 1 56.64 -31.62 -21.68
C MET A 1 56.51 -31.45 -20.17
N MET A 2 55.74 -30.49 -19.73
CA MET A 2 55.28 -30.34 -18.35
C MET A 2 53.98 -29.52 -18.39
N ALA A 3 52.90 -30.18 -18.04
CA ALA A 3 51.56 -29.57 -17.95
C ALA A 3 51.48 -28.81 -16.61
N VAL A 4 51.09 -27.55 -16.67
CA VAL A 4 50.74 -26.78 -15.49
C VAL A 4 49.21 -26.82 -15.40
N THR A 5 48.70 -27.61 -14.47
CA THR A 5 47.31 -27.63 -14.06
C THR A 5 47.08 -26.53 -13.05
N ASN A 6 46.31 -25.51 -13.44
CA ASN A 6 45.78 -24.51 -12.51
C ASN A 6 44.58 -25.14 -11.76
N GLU A 7 44.81 -25.60 -10.56
CA GLU A 7 43.73 -25.94 -9.62
C GLU A 7 43.14 -24.65 -9.01
N CYS A 8 41.99 -24.25 -9.52
CA CYS A 8 41.17 -23.25 -8.87
C CYS A 8 40.58 -23.85 -7.59
N SER A 9 40.92 -23.27 -6.44
CA SER A 9 40.53 -23.79 -5.14
C SER A 9 39.01 -23.80 -4.96
N ARG A 10 38.47 -24.92 -4.48
CA ARG A 10 37.03 -25.07 -4.14
C ARG A 10 36.48 -23.96 -3.21
N ARG A 11 37.34 -23.24 -2.49
CA ARG A 11 36.97 -22.13 -1.62
C ARG A 11 36.60 -20.86 -2.39
N ASP A 12 37.17 -20.59 -3.55
CA ASP A 12 36.90 -19.36 -4.32
C ASP A 12 35.63 -19.48 -5.17
N VAL A 13 35.33 -20.70 -5.63
CA VAL A 13 34.04 -21.00 -6.30
C VAL A 13 32.85 -20.93 -5.32
N LEU A 14 33.06 -21.36 -4.06
CA LEU A 14 32.00 -21.30 -3.03
C LEU A 14 31.70 -19.86 -2.55
N LYS A 15 32.69 -18.96 -2.56
CA LYS A 15 32.43 -17.54 -2.17
C LYS A 15 31.69 -16.76 -3.24
N ALA A 16 31.97 -16.97 -4.52
CA ALA A 16 31.28 -16.30 -5.62
C ALA A 16 29.85 -16.83 -5.82
N THR A 17 29.63 -18.13 -5.62
CA THR A 17 28.30 -18.77 -5.74
C THR A 17 27.40 -18.48 -4.53
N ALA A 18 27.94 -18.35 -3.32
CA ALA A 18 27.15 -18.09 -2.13
C ALA A 18 26.53 -16.68 -2.13
N ALA A 19 27.28 -15.65 -2.56
CA ALA A 19 26.76 -14.29 -2.64
C ALA A 19 25.64 -14.12 -3.70
N SER A 20 25.79 -14.75 -4.87
CA SER A 20 24.79 -14.69 -5.95
C SER A 20 23.55 -15.53 -5.69
N LEU A 21 23.67 -16.67 -5.01
CA LEU A 21 22.56 -17.56 -4.68
C LEU A 21 21.71 -17.03 -3.51
N VAL A 22 22.29 -16.32 -2.56
CA VAL A 22 21.55 -15.72 -1.44
C VAL A 22 20.62 -14.62 -1.94
N VAL A 23 21.08 -13.72 -2.83
CA VAL A 23 20.27 -12.63 -3.37
C VAL A 23 19.14 -13.15 -4.28
N ALA A 24 19.43 -14.11 -5.17
CA ALA A 24 18.42 -14.66 -6.08
C ALA A 24 17.36 -15.52 -5.36
N GLY A 25 17.76 -16.28 -4.32
CA GLY A 25 16.83 -17.15 -3.56
C GLY A 25 15.83 -16.40 -2.71
N TYR A 26 16.18 -15.20 -2.24
CA TYR A 26 15.31 -14.39 -1.37
C TYR A 26 14.27 -13.55 -2.12
N LEU A 27 14.56 -13.11 -3.32
CA LEU A 27 13.68 -12.25 -4.09
C LEU A 27 12.57 -12.98 -4.84
N CYS A 28 12.65 -14.30 -4.92
CA CYS A 28 11.72 -15.09 -5.75
C CYS A 28 10.98 -16.21 -5.00
N LYS A 29 11.24 -16.41 -3.71
CA LYS A 29 10.41 -17.31 -2.88
C LYS A 29 9.26 -16.50 -2.30
N GLY A 30 8.06 -16.76 -2.78
CA GLY A 30 6.83 -16.27 -2.18
C GLY A 30 6.75 -16.65 -0.69
N SER A 31 6.48 -15.67 0.12
CA SER A 31 5.83 -15.71 1.42
C SER A 31 6.18 -16.80 2.43
N SER A 32 7.43 -17.07 2.79
CA SER A 32 7.74 -17.68 4.09
C SER A 32 9.24 -17.71 4.43
N GLY A 33 10.00 -16.72 4.02
CA GLY A 33 11.42 -16.71 4.31
C GLY A 33 12.03 -15.33 4.20
N TRP A 34 11.84 -14.49 5.22
CA TRP A 34 12.61 -13.27 5.41
C TRP A 34 13.96 -13.65 6.03
N GLY A 35 14.96 -13.80 5.22
CA GLY A 35 16.34 -14.04 5.67
C GLY A 35 17.14 -12.74 5.64
N TYR A 36 17.87 -12.56 6.69
CA TYR A 36 18.63 -11.41 7.12
C TYR A 36 19.63 -10.86 6.10
N ALA A 37 19.62 -9.54 5.90
CA ALA A 37 20.82 -8.75 5.66
C ALA A 37 20.94 -7.76 6.82
N GLN A 38 21.90 -7.97 7.72
CA GLN A 38 22.33 -6.95 8.66
C GLN A 38 23.04 -5.86 7.86
N SER A 39 22.46 -4.68 7.75
CA SER A 39 23.15 -3.48 7.34
C SER A 39 23.12 -2.48 8.48
N ALA A 40 24.30 -1.93 8.80
CA ALA A 40 24.46 -0.92 9.83
C ALA A 40 23.69 0.36 9.45
N PHE A 41 22.78 0.80 10.30
CA PHE A 41 22.13 2.11 10.18
C PHE A 41 23.19 3.22 10.32
N HIS A 42 23.54 3.88 9.22
CA HIS A 42 24.29 5.11 9.27
C HIS A 42 23.31 6.27 9.55
N ARG A 43 23.50 6.96 10.68
CA ARG A 43 22.81 8.24 10.92
C ARG A 43 23.26 9.25 9.87
N LEU A 44 22.30 9.75 9.10
CA LEU A 44 22.54 10.84 8.15
C LEU A 44 22.95 12.11 8.91
N THR A 45 23.89 12.86 8.37
CA THR A 45 24.13 14.22 8.84
C THR A 45 23.03 15.14 8.31
N ALA A 46 22.72 16.21 9.03
CA ALA A 46 21.70 17.19 8.63
C ALA A 46 21.97 17.85 7.26
N GLN A 47 23.15 17.70 6.72
CA GLN A 47 23.59 18.24 5.43
C GLN A 47 23.26 17.24 4.29
N ASP A 48 23.37 15.93 4.52
CA ASP A 48 23.00 14.90 3.54
C ASP A 48 21.48 14.86 3.32
N ALA A 49 20.69 15.27 4.33
CA ALA A 49 19.23 15.31 4.25
C ALA A 49 18.70 16.42 3.34
N ARG A 50 19.43 17.54 3.18
CA ARG A 50 18.95 18.69 2.39
C ARG A 50 19.23 18.63 0.89
N GLU A 51 20.19 17.83 0.45
CA GLU A 51 20.54 17.72 -0.99
C GLU A 51 19.62 16.80 -1.78
N GLY A 52 18.68 16.11 -1.15
CA GLY A 52 17.80 15.13 -1.77
C GLY A 52 16.31 15.27 -1.42
N GLU A 53 15.88 16.36 -0.76
CA GLU A 53 14.44 16.53 -0.49
C GLU A 53 13.67 16.63 -1.81
N PRO A 54 12.64 15.78 -2.00
CA PRO A 54 11.83 15.82 -3.21
C PRO A 54 11.08 17.15 -3.27
N GLN A 55 11.19 17.83 -4.41
CA GLN A 55 10.42 19.05 -4.64
C GLN A 55 8.94 18.72 -4.76
N GLU A 56 8.09 19.35 -3.96
CA GLU A 56 6.64 19.18 -4.02
C GLU A 56 6.12 19.44 -5.44
N GLY A 57 5.35 18.50 -5.97
CA GLY A 57 4.77 18.58 -7.29
C GLY A 57 5.76 18.45 -8.46
N ALA A 58 7.00 18.01 -8.25
CA ALA A 58 7.96 17.80 -9.34
C ALA A 58 7.59 16.67 -10.30
N ILE A 59 6.84 15.68 -9.82
CA ILE A 59 6.44 14.51 -10.61
C ILE A 59 5.76 14.90 -11.93
N GLU A 60 6.12 14.22 -13.03
CA GLU A 60 5.53 14.41 -14.35
C GLU A 60 5.14 13.07 -14.97
N PHE A 61 4.00 13.04 -15.67
CA PHE A 61 3.51 11.86 -16.37
C PHE A 61 3.33 12.14 -17.84
N ALA A 62 3.83 11.24 -18.67
CA ALA A 62 3.66 11.26 -20.12
C ALA A 62 3.23 9.87 -20.62
N SER A 63 2.37 9.83 -21.62
CA SER A 63 1.85 8.58 -22.17
C SER A 63 1.37 8.77 -23.60
N SER A 64 1.26 7.66 -24.34
CA SER A 64 0.51 7.62 -25.61
C SER A 64 -1.01 7.71 -25.38
N ASP A 65 -1.48 7.52 -24.16
CA ASP A 65 -2.88 7.58 -23.79
C ASP A 65 -3.24 8.97 -23.24
N VAL A 66 -3.99 9.72 -24.02
CA VAL A 66 -4.38 11.11 -23.70
C VAL A 66 -5.25 11.16 -22.44
N LYS A 67 -6.14 10.17 -22.21
CA LYS A 67 -7.00 10.14 -21.01
C LYS A 67 -6.17 10.07 -19.73
N LEU A 68 -5.16 9.23 -19.72
CA LEU A 68 -4.26 9.12 -18.56
C LEU A 68 -3.47 10.42 -18.33
N VAL A 69 -3.00 11.08 -19.40
CA VAL A 69 -2.27 12.36 -19.29
C VAL A 69 -3.16 13.47 -18.74
N GLU A 70 -4.38 13.59 -19.26
CA GLU A 70 -5.34 14.60 -18.80
C GLU A 70 -5.80 14.31 -17.36
N GLY A 71 -6.10 13.06 -17.04
CA GLY A 71 -6.46 12.62 -15.70
C GLY A 71 -5.36 12.87 -14.68
N PHE A 72 -4.10 12.55 -15.01
CA PHE A 72 -2.94 12.86 -14.17
C PHE A 72 -2.80 14.37 -13.92
N ARG A 73 -2.90 15.18 -14.97
CA ARG A 73 -2.75 16.63 -14.86
C ARG A 73 -3.83 17.23 -13.94
N TRP A 74 -5.08 16.80 -14.10
CA TRP A 74 -6.16 17.20 -13.22
C TRP A 74 -5.89 16.75 -11.77
N ALA A 75 -5.59 15.45 -11.56
CA ALA A 75 -5.39 14.89 -10.22
C ALA A 75 -4.21 15.57 -9.48
N LYS A 76 -3.10 15.80 -10.18
CA LYS A 76 -1.95 16.53 -9.64
C LYS A 76 -2.34 17.95 -9.22
N SER A 77 -3.04 18.68 -10.09
CA SER A 77 -3.48 20.05 -9.77
C SER A 77 -4.43 20.10 -8.58
N GLN A 78 -5.39 19.17 -8.53
CA GLN A 78 -6.37 19.07 -7.45
C GLN A 78 -5.71 18.69 -6.12
N ALA A 79 -4.88 17.65 -6.12
CA ALA A 79 -4.19 17.18 -4.92
C ALA A 79 -3.26 18.25 -4.32
N LEU A 80 -2.50 18.97 -5.17
CA LEU A 80 -1.64 20.06 -4.69
C LEU A 80 -2.44 21.27 -4.17
N ALA A 81 -3.68 21.49 -4.64
CA ALA A 81 -4.55 22.53 -4.10
C ALA A 81 -5.02 22.24 -2.66
N TYR A 82 -5.01 20.98 -2.24
CA TYR A 82 -5.30 20.57 -0.87
C TYR A 82 -4.08 20.63 0.06
N ALA A 83 -2.87 20.81 -0.48
CA ALA A 83 -1.66 20.95 0.35
C ALA A 83 -1.64 22.32 1.03
N ARG A 84 -1.52 22.34 2.36
CA ARG A 84 -1.73 23.51 3.23
C ARG A 84 -0.51 23.72 4.15
N THR A 85 -0.31 24.96 4.53
CA THR A 85 0.72 25.38 5.52
C THR A 85 0.14 26.25 6.62
N ASP A 86 -1.14 26.55 6.57
CA ASP A 86 -1.87 27.34 7.55
C ASP A 86 -2.26 26.49 8.78
N GLY A 87 -2.55 27.18 9.87
CA GLY A 87 -2.89 26.55 11.16
C GLY A 87 -1.69 26.25 12.05
N THR A 88 -1.96 25.75 13.24
CA THR A 88 -0.94 25.40 14.25
C THR A 88 -0.37 24.00 14.07
N ILE A 89 -1.00 23.19 13.20
CA ILE A 89 -0.60 21.81 12.91
C ILE A 89 0.76 21.73 12.17
N GLY A 90 1.14 22.77 11.44
CA GLY A 90 2.29 22.77 10.54
C GLY A 90 1.91 22.35 9.11
N PRO A 91 2.84 21.87 8.27
CA PRO A 91 2.53 21.43 6.92
C PRO A 91 1.61 20.20 6.92
N TRP A 92 0.50 20.26 6.17
CA TRP A 92 -0.52 19.22 6.08
C TRP A 92 -1.23 19.26 4.72
N TYR A 93 -2.14 18.36 4.47
CA TYR A 93 -3.09 18.42 3.35
C TYR A 93 -4.48 18.02 3.83
N GLU A 94 -5.51 18.56 3.19
CA GLU A 94 -6.89 18.25 3.50
C GLU A 94 -7.18 16.79 3.12
N ALA A 95 -7.73 16.02 4.05
CA ALA A 95 -8.00 14.60 3.92
C ALA A 95 -9.25 14.24 4.75
N SER A 96 -10.35 14.90 4.41
CA SER A 96 -11.68 14.73 5.01
C SER A 96 -12.73 15.27 4.04
N LEU A 97 -13.98 15.35 4.48
CA LEU A 97 -15.01 16.01 3.69
C LEU A 97 -14.61 17.45 3.35
N PRO A 98 -14.77 17.89 2.08
CA PRO A 98 -14.34 19.22 1.65
C PRO A 98 -14.88 20.34 2.53
N GLY A 99 -14.00 21.29 2.91
CA GLY A 99 -14.35 22.45 3.71
C GLY A 99 -14.37 22.23 5.22
N ARG A 100 -13.94 21.06 5.72
CA ARG A 100 -13.76 20.82 7.17
C ARG A 100 -12.47 21.40 7.73
N ASP A 101 -11.51 21.78 6.88
CA ASP A 101 -10.17 22.20 7.30
C ASP A 101 -9.52 21.17 8.26
N ALA A 102 -9.60 19.88 7.90
CA ALA A 102 -9.22 18.78 8.76
C ALA A 102 -8.70 17.57 7.94
N PHE A 103 -8.24 16.56 8.65
CA PHE A 103 -7.79 15.30 8.06
C PHE A 103 -8.19 14.12 8.95
N CYS A 104 -8.76 13.09 8.35
CA CYS A 104 -9.18 11.88 9.03
C CYS A 104 -8.21 10.72 8.78
N MET A 105 -8.20 9.75 9.71
CA MET A 105 -7.23 8.65 9.75
C MET A 105 -7.28 7.78 8.49
N ARG A 106 -8.47 7.35 8.07
CA ARG A 106 -8.68 6.51 6.90
C ARG A 106 -8.17 7.20 5.63
N ASP A 107 -8.61 8.44 5.39
CA ASP A 107 -8.26 9.19 4.19
C ASP A 107 -6.75 9.43 4.10
N VAL A 108 -6.11 9.92 5.17
CA VAL A 108 -4.64 10.11 5.20
C VAL A 108 -3.92 8.81 4.88
N SER A 109 -4.35 7.69 5.46
CA SER A 109 -3.74 6.38 5.27
C SER A 109 -3.80 5.92 3.81
N HIS A 110 -4.95 6.05 3.17
CA HIS A 110 -5.15 5.69 1.76
C HIS A 110 -4.46 6.68 0.81
N MET A 111 -4.57 7.99 1.07
CA MET A 111 -3.97 9.05 0.26
C MET A 111 -2.43 9.07 0.32
N SER A 112 -1.84 8.50 1.37
CA SER A 112 -0.40 8.62 1.69
C SER A 112 0.52 8.22 0.54
N THR A 113 0.16 7.22 -0.25
CA THR A 113 0.95 6.77 -1.41
C THR A 113 0.95 7.83 -2.53
N GLY A 114 -0.20 8.39 -2.86
CA GLY A 114 -0.30 9.49 -3.84
C GLY A 114 0.43 10.74 -3.37
N ALA A 115 0.31 11.07 -2.08
CA ALA A 115 1.05 12.16 -1.45
C ALA A 115 2.57 11.97 -1.57
N GLN A 116 3.06 10.73 -1.39
CA GLN A 116 4.47 10.40 -1.54
C GLN A 116 4.97 10.67 -2.96
N PHE A 117 4.22 10.25 -4.00
CA PHE A 117 4.56 10.55 -5.39
C PHE A 117 4.61 12.05 -5.67
N LEU A 118 3.75 12.83 -5.03
CA LEU A 118 3.71 14.30 -5.14
C LEU A 118 4.83 15.01 -4.36
N GLY A 119 5.69 14.29 -3.63
CA GLY A 119 6.71 14.88 -2.77
C GLY A 119 6.17 15.42 -1.43
N LEU A 120 4.94 15.06 -1.06
CA LEU A 120 4.27 15.50 0.16
C LEU A 120 4.53 14.58 1.37
N GLY A 121 5.50 13.68 1.28
CA GLY A 121 5.88 12.75 2.37
C GLY A 121 6.09 13.42 3.73
N PRO A 122 6.78 14.57 3.82
CA PRO A 122 6.94 15.30 5.10
C PRO A 122 5.60 15.76 5.71
N ARG A 123 4.62 16.14 4.88
CA ARG A 123 3.26 16.49 5.33
C ARG A 123 2.53 15.28 5.87
N THR A 124 2.57 14.15 5.13
CA THR A 124 2.02 12.86 5.58
C THR A 124 2.61 12.44 6.92
N LYS A 125 3.94 12.52 7.09
CA LYS A 125 4.61 12.21 8.36
C LYS A 125 4.09 13.09 9.50
N ASN A 126 3.97 14.40 9.29
CA ASN A 126 3.44 15.31 10.30
C ASN A 126 2.02 14.91 10.73
N MET A 127 1.12 14.65 9.77
CA MET A 127 -0.27 14.25 10.06
C MET A 127 -0.33 12.91 10.82
N MET A 128 0.40 11.91 10.37
CA MET A 128 0.48 10.59 11.03
C MET A 128 1.07 10.69 12.45
N HIS A 129 2.07 11.57 12.65
CA HIS A 129 2.63 11.81 13.97
C HIS A 129 1.60 12.41 14.94
N ARG A 130 0.66 13.24 14.44
CA ARG A 130 -0.43 13.78 15.29
C ARG A 130 -1.38 12.69 15.74
N PHE A 131 -1.77 11.78 14.86
CA PHE A 131 -2.55 10.60 15.28
C PHE A 131 -1.77 9.77 16.31
N ALA A 132 -0.52 9.43 16.02
CA ALA A 132 0.30 8.63 16.92
C ALA A 132 0.47 9.24 18.32
N ALA A 133 0.65 10.56 18.39
CA ALA A 133 0.82 11.28 19.65
C ALA A 133 -0.46 11.35 20.52
N ASN A 134 -1.62 11.14 19.92
CA ASN A 134 -2.92 11.25 20.61
C ASN A 134 -3.52 9.92 21.08
N ILE A 135 -2.84 8.78 20.88
CA ILE A 135 -3.30 7.50 21.42
C ILE A 135 -3.28 7.53 22.95
N SER A 136 -4.35 7.07 23.60
CA SER A 136 -4.41 7.09 25.05
C SER A 136 -5.32 6.03 25.65
N ALA A 137 -5.00 5.58 26.87
CA ALA A 137 -5.82 4.66 27.64
C ALA A 137 -7.21 5.24 27.99
N ALA A 138 -7.33 6.56 28.16
CA ALA A 138 -8.60 7.23 28.42
C ALA A 138 -9.61 7.02 27.27
N LYS A 139 -9.12 6.93 26.04
CA LYS A 139 -9.90 6.62 24.82
C LYS A 139 -9.87 5.13 24.46
N LYS A 140 -9.63 4.21 25.41
CA LYS A 140 -9.47 2.77 25.13
C LYS A 140 -8.42 2.49 24.03
N TRP A 141 -7.34 3.25 24.03
CA TRP A 141 -6.26 3.19 23.06
C TRP A 141 -6.66 3.58 21.62
N CYS A 142 -7.81 4.24 21.43
CA CYS A 142 -8.08 5.01 20.23
C CYS A 142 -7.25 6.30 20.19
N THR A 143 -7.12 6.88 19.03
CA THR A 143 -6.64 8.26 18.86
C THR A 143 -7.82 9.19 18.53
N TRP A 144 -7.61 10.38 18.02
CA TRP A 144 -8.66 11.19 17.44
C TRP A 144 -8.95 10.71 16.02
N TRP A 145 -10.23 10.57 15.68
CA TRP A 145 -10.66 10.16 14.35
C TRP A 145 -10.27 11.18 13.28
N GLU A 146 -10.55 12.43 13.54
CA GLU A 146 -10.25 13.56 12.65
C GLU A 146 -9.56 14.68 13.43
N ILE A 147 -8.54 15.31 12.83
CA ILE A 147 -7.75 16.40 13.42
C ILE A 147 -7.86 17.63 12.54
N THR A 148 -8.16 18.79 13.16
CA THR A 148 -8.25 20.08 12.47
C THR A 148 -6.88 20.71 12.25
N ARG A 149 -6.81 21.73 11.37
CA ARG A 149 -5.62 22.56 11.16
C ARG A 149 -5.06 23.20 12.43
N ASP A 150 -5.88 23.33 13.46
CA ASP A 150 -5.47 23.92 14.74
C ASP A 150 -4.93 22.88 15.74
N ASN A 151 -4.68 21.64 15.27
CA ASN A 151 -4.18 20.52 16.06
C ASN A 151 -5.12 20.15 17.21
N LEU A 152 -6.40 20.21 16.96
CA LEU A 152 -7.48 19.82 17.87
C LEU A 152 -8.32 18.71 17.23
N PRO A 153 -8.99 17.86 18.01
CA PRO A 153 -9.96 16.93 17.44
C PRO A 153 -11.10 17.69 16.76
N ALA A 154 -11.63 17.15 15.66
CA ALA A 154 -12.77 17.77 14.98
C ALA A 154 -14.00 17.77 15.88
N PRO A 155 -14.65 18.93 16.11
CA PRO A 155 -15.77 19.01 17.05
C PRO A 155 -17.01 18.20 16.61
N VAL A 156 -17.10 17.82 15.34
CA VAL A 156 -18.19 16.99 14.82
C VAL A 156 -18.05 15.53 15.27
N ASP A 157 -16.83 15.08 15.55
CA ASP A 157 -16.51 13.69 15.89
C ASP A 157 -16.10 13.51 17.34
N TYR A 158 -15.88 14.58 18.12
CA TYR A 158 -15.31 14.48 19.45
C TYR A 158 -15.91 15.44 20.45
N ASN A 159 -16.56 14.92 21.48
CA ASN A 159 -17.03 15.67 22.63
C ASN A 159 -16.03 15.57 23.82
N ASN A 160 -15.56 14.37 24.13
CA ASN A 160 -14.58 14.07 25.18
C ASN A 160 -14.07 12.64 25.02
N ASP A 161 -13.11 12.20 25.89
CA ASP A 161 -12.50 10.86 25.84
C ASP A 161 -13.46 9.68 26.09
N HIS A 162 -14.73 9.94 26.43
CA HIS A 162 -15.77 8.93 26.66
C HIS A 162 -16.95 9.07 25.70
N ASP A 163 -16.88 10.03 24.77
CA ASP A 163 -17.93 10.30 23.80
C ASP A 163 -17.30 10.91 22.54
N PHE A 164 -16.98 10.06 21.57
CA PHE A 164 -16.36 10.40 20.30
C PHE A 164 -16.68 9.37 19.23
N TRP A 165 -16.66 9.78 17.96
CA TRP A 165 -16.75 8.88 16.82
C TRP A 165 -15.45 8.13 16.60
N TYR A 166 -15.52 6.82 16.34
CA TYR A 166 -14.32 6.04 16.04
C TYR A 166 -14.62 4.72 15.35
N ASP A 167 -13.97 4.48 14.20
CA ASP A 167 -13.97 3.20 13.50
C ASP A 167 -12.72 2.39 13.86
N LEU A 168 -12.93 1.17 14.33
CA LEU A 168 -11.83 0.30 14.81
C LEU A 168 -10.76 -0.03 13.78
N PRO A 169 -11.03 -0.13 12.46
CA PRO A 169 -9.96 -0.34 11.48
C PRO A 169 -8.91 0.77 11.45
N ALA A 170 -9.25 2.00 11.85
CA ALA A 170 -8.43 3.19 11.62
C ALA A 170 -7.05 3.17 12.28
N ASN A 171 -6.92 2.68 13.52
CA ASN A 171 -5.61 2.53 14.15
C ASN A 171 -4.68 1.62 13.33
N PHE A 172 -5.22 0.55 12.79
CA PHE A 172 -4.48 -0.41 11.98
C PHE A 172 -4.08 0.18 10.62
N ASP A 173 -4.96 0.96 9.99
CA ASP A 173 -4.68 1.63 8.73
C ASP A 173 -3.54 2.64 8.85
N VAL A 174 -3.53 3.45 9.92
CA VAL A 174 -2.43 4.40 10.17
C VAL A 174 -1.12 3.66 10.41
N LEU A 175 -1.12 2.53 11.14
CA LEU A 175 0.09 1.75 11.34
C LEU A 175 0.63 1.19 10.01
N ASP A 176 -0.24 0.57 9.18
CA ASP A 176 0.15 0.05 7.86
C ASP A 176 0.65 1.18 6.95
N ALA A 177 -0.01 2.33 6.96
CA ALA A 177 0.40 3.48 6.18
C ALA A 177 1.75 4.04 6.65
N CYS A 178 2.01 4.13 7.96
CA CYS A 178 3.31 4.50 8.50
C CYS A 178 4.41 3.54 8.05
N TYR A 179 4.15 2.23 8.07
CA TYR A 179 5.08 1.23 7.56
C TYR A 179 5.35 1.42 6.06
N ARG A 180 4.31 1.63 5.24
CA ARG A 180 4.46 1.92 3.80
C ARG A 180 5.26 3.21 3.57
N GLN A 181 4.98 4.27 4.32
CA GLN A 181 5.72 5.53 4.22
C GLN A 181 7.19 5.37 4.64
N TRP A 182 7.48 4.60 5.69
CA TRP A 182 8.86 4.25 6.04
C TRP A 182 9.57 3.51 4.90
N LEU A 183 8.90 2.58 4.20
CA LEU A 183 9.49 1.93 3.03
C LEU A 183 9.77 2.93 1.88
N TRP A 184 8.86 3.86 1.64
CA TRP A 184 9.00 4.86 0.58
C TRP A 184 10.07 5.90 0.85
N THR A 185 10.17 6.39 2.08
CA THR A 185 11.02 7.52 2.45
C THR A 185 12.36 7.11 3.04
N ARG A 186 12.41 5.94 3.67
CA ARG A 186 13.52 5.51 4.53
C ARG A 186 13.81 6.47 5.68
N ASP A 187 12.82 7.25 6.05
CA ASP A 187 12.91 8.21 7.13
C ASP A 187 12.83 7.52 8.49
N SER A 188 13.90 7.64 9.28
CA SER A 188 14.00 7.04 10.60
C SER A 188 13.05 7.63 11.64
N ASP A 189 12.47 8.81 11.38
CA ASP A 189 11.50 9.43 12.29
C ASP A 189 10.25 8.56 12.46
N TYR A 190 9.87 7.74 11.45
CA TYR A 190 8.82 6.74 11.61
C TYR A 190 9.14 5.65 12.64
N LEU A 191 10.36 5.61 13.16
CA LEU A 191 10.83 4.70 14.21
C LEU A 191 11.18 5.47 15.50
N ASP A 192 10.73 6.71 15.66
CA ASP A 192 10.89 7.45 16.90
C ASP A 192 9.99 6.90 18.03
N GLN A 193 10.15 7.42 19.24
CA GLN A 193 9.44 6.91 20.41
C GLN A 193 7.93 7.13 20.33
N VAL A 194 7.44 8.18 19.66
CA VAL A 194 6.01 8.48 19.51
C VAL A 194 5.36 7.42 18.61
N PHE A 195 5.95 7.19 17.43
CA PHE A 195 5.47 6.16 16.51
C PHE A 195 5.60 4.75 17.09
N LEU A 196 6.73 4.42 17.73
CA LEU A 196 6.91 3.11 18.35
C LEU A 196 5.92 2.83 19.48
N ASN A 197 5.59 3.84 20.28
CA ASN A 197 4.54 3.71 21.28
C ASN A 197 3.18 3.47 20.65
N TYR A 198 2.84 4.25 19.62
CA TYR A 198 1.60 4.08 18.87
C TYR A 198 1.49 2.67 18.27
N TYR A 199 2.52 2.19 17.58
CA TYR A 199 2.50 0.85 16.97
C TYR A 199 2.28 -0.24 18.02
N ARG A 200 3.06 -0.19 19.12
CA ARG A 200 2.94 -1.16 20.19
C ARG A 200 1.54 -1.16 20.81
N HIS A 201 1.02 0.02 21.18
CA HIS A 201 -0.31 0.11 21.79
C HIS A 201 -1.42 -0.33 20.82
N THR A 202 -1.31 -0.01 19.55
CA THR A 202 -2.26 -0.45 18.51
C THR A 202 -2.35 -1.98 18.41
N VAL A 203 -1.21 -2.69 18.45
CA VAL A 203 -1.23 -4.15 18.29
C VAL A 203 -1.37 -4.94 19.59
N THR A 204 -1.38 -4.27 20.75
CA THR A 204 -1.51 -4.91 22.08
C THR A 204 -2.70 -4.37 22.85
N ASP A 205 -2.55 -3.26 23.54
CA ASP A 205 -3.53 -2.73 24.49
C ASP A 205 -4.85 -2.32 23.80
N TYR A 206 -4.78 -1.82 22.56
CA TYR A 206 -5.96 -1.52 21.76
C TYR A 206 -6.74 -2.78 21.41
N VAL A 207 -6.07 -3.84 20.96
CA VAL A 207 -6.72 -5.14 20.72
C VAL A 207 -7.33 -5.65 22.00
N GLN A 208 -6.59 -5.65 23.12
CA GLN A 208 -7.10 -6.10 24.41
C GLN A 208 -8.33 -5.30 24.89
N ALA A 209 -8.42 -4.01 24.57
CA ALA A 209 -9.51 -3.14 25.01
C ALA A 209 -10.82 -3.36 24.22
N TRP A 210 -10.73 -3.89 23.00
CA TRP A 210 -11.87 -4.07 22.10
C TRP A 210 -12.15 -5.52 21.69
N ASP A 211 -11.31 -6.46 22.07
CA ASP A 211 -11.50 -7.91 21.92
C ASP A 211 -12.18 -8.43 23.22
N HIS A 212 -13.50 -8.50 23.19
CA HIS A 212 -14.30 -8.75 24.38
C HIS A 212 -14.47 -10.24 24.71
N ASP A 213 -14.44 -11.11 23.70
CA ASP A 213 -14.53 -12.57 23.87
C ASP A 213 -13.16 -13.26 23.86
N HIS A 214 -12.08 -12.50 23.66
CA HIS A 214 -10.68 -12.94 23.67
C HIS A 214 -10.33 -13.93 22.54
N ASP A 215 -10.97 -13.79 21.39
CA ASP A 215 -10.66 -14.58 20.18
C ASP A 215 -9.59 -13.94 19.27
N GLY A 216 -9.18 -12.72 19.57
CA GLY A 216 -8.17 -11.94 18.87
C GLY A 216 -8.74 -10.99 17.83
N LEU A 217 -10.06 -10.92 17.67
CA LEU A 217 -10.76 -9.95 16.82
C LEU A 217 -11.34 -8.83 17.70
N LEU A 218 -11.48 -7.65 17.14
CA LEU A 218 -12.10 -6.53 17.81
C LEU A 218 -13.60 -6.52 17.49
N GLU A 219 -14.42 -6.18 18.47
CA GLU A 219 -15.87 -6.15 18.33
C GLU A 219 -16.47 -4.80 18.69
N HIS A 220 -17.51 -4.44 17.96
CA HIS A 220 -18.43 -3.38 18.34
C HIS A 220 -19.51 -3.93 19.27
N LEU A 221 -19.68 -3.32 20.44
CA LEU A 221 -20.80 -3.65 21.33
C LEU A 221 -21.84 -2.53 21.32
N PRO A 222 -23.13 -2.85 21.34
CA PRO A 222 -24.22 -1.85 21.21
C PRO A 222 -24.19 -0.74 22.25
N ASN A 223 -23.62 -0.99 23.44
CA ASN A 223 -23.52 0.00 24.51
C ASN A 223 -22.44 1.07 24.27
N PHE A 224 -21.63 0.95 23.22
CA PHE A 224 -20.63 1.96 22.88
C PHE A 224 -21.15 3.00 21.86
N GLY A 225 -22.32 2.79 21.22
CA GLY A 225 -22.88 3.71 20.25
C GLY A 225 -21.91 3.93 19.07
N HIS A 226 -21.53 5.18 18.83
CA HIS A 226 -20.62 5.53 17.72
C HIS A 226 -19.12 5.41 18.08
N MET A 227 -18.77 4.91 19.25
CA MET A 227 -17.40 4.57 19.62
C MET A 227 -17.09 3.13 19.27
N GLY A 228 -16.00 2.90 18.58
CA GLY A 228 -15.52 1.54 18.29
C GLY A 228 -16.38 0.79 17.26
N ILE A 229 -16.82 1.46 16.22
CA ILE A 229 -17.53 0.86 15.10
C ILE A 229 -16.60 -0.16 14.41
N ALA A 230 -17.07 -1.40 14.26
CA ALA A 230 -16.23 -2.50 13.77
C ALA A 230 -16.13 -2.62 12.25
N THR A 231 -16.39 -1.55 11.53
CA THR A 231 -16.37 -1.49 10.06
C THR A 231 -16.28 -0.04 9.59
N TYR A 232 -15.87 0.18 8.34
CA TYR A 232 -16.03 1.45 7.62
C TYR A 232 -17.40 1.59 6.93
N ASP A 233 -18.27 0.62 7.06
CA ASP A 233 -19.65 0.71 6.59
C ASP A 233 -20.52 1.36 7.67
N GLU A 234 -20.34 2.68 7.83
CA GLU A 234 -20.88 3.48 8.93
C GLU A 234 -22.42 3.42 9.00
N ASP A 235 -23.11 3.20 7.87
CA ASP A 235 -24.57 3.03 7.83
C ASP A 235 -25.06 1.73 8.51
N LEU A 236 -24.14 0.79 8.78
CA LEU A 236 -24.43 -0.51 9.38
C LEU A 236 -23.81 -0.65 10.79
N GLN A 237 -23.40 0.45 11.41
CA GLN A 237 -22.70 0.46 12.71
C GLN A 237 -23.43 -0.35 13.79
N ASP A 238 -24.76 -0.29 13.82
CA ASP A 238 -25.60 -0.95 14.84
C ASP A 238 -25.92 -2.42 14.46
N GLU A 239 -25.52 -2.92 13.31
CA GLU A 239 -25.83 -4.26 12.82
C GLU A 239 -24.60 -5.18 12.79
N ILE A 240 -23.38 -4.61 12.83
CA ILE A 240 -22.11 -5.34 12.65
C ILE A 240 -21.34 -5.45 13.97
N LEU A 241 -21.14 -6.69 14.40
CA LEU A 241 -20.27 -7.01 15.55
C LEU A 241 -18.79 -7.00 15.13
N VAL A 242 -18.44 -7.64 13.98
CA VAL A 242 -17.10 -7.70 13.42
C VAL A 242 -17.17 -7.56 11.90
N GLY A 243 -16.52 -6.55 11.33
CA GLY A 243 -16.39 -6.39 9.89
C GLY A 243 -15.18 -7.12 9.29
N SER A 244 -15.28 -7.57 8.05
CA SER A 244 -14.15 -8.19 7.35
C SER A 244 -13.04 -7.20 7.01
N ASP A 245 -13.39 -5.93 6.82
CA ASP A 245 -12.47 -4.81 6.64
C ASP A 245 -11.62 -4.56 7.89
N LEU A 246 -12.21 -4.67 9.09
CA LEU A 246 -11.48 -4.60 10.36
C LEU A 246 -10.42 -5.71 10.46
N ILE A 247 -10.78 -6.96 10.15
CA ILE A 247 -9.82 -8.08 10.14
C ILE A 247 -8.70 -7.83 9.13
N ALA A 248 -9.04 -7.26 7.97
CA ALA A 248 -8.07 -6.97 6.92
C ALA A 248 -7.07 -5.88 7.34
N ALA A 249 -7.54 -4.80 7.95
CA ALA A 249 -6.70 -3.74 8.49
C ALA A 249 -5.79 -4.26 9.63
N GLN A 250 -6.35 -5.04 10.56
CA GLN A 250 -5.59 -5.68 11.64
C GLN A 250 -4.48 -6.60 11.09
N TYR A 251 -4.78 -7.41 10.08
CA TYR A 251 -3.79 -8.25 9.40
C TYR A 251 -2.66 -7.42 8.79
N ALA A 252 -2.99 -6.34 8.08
CA ALA A 252 -1.99 -5.46 7.46
C ALA A 252 -1.10 -4.80 8.51
N ALA A 253 -1.69 -4.30 9.60
CA ALA A 253 -0.97 -3.72 10.73
C ALA A 253 -0.01 -4.72 11.39
N TYR A 254 -0.43 -5.95 11.63
CA TYR A 254 0.45 -7.00 12.18
C TYR A 254 1.62 -7.30 11.24
N ARG A 255 1.40 -7.30 9.92
CA ARG A 255 2.46 -7.45 8.91
C ARG A 255 3.43 -6.27 8.92
N GLY A 256 2.91 -5.05 8.97
CA GLY A 256 3.70 -3.82 9.06
C GLY A 256 4.54 -3.80 10.35
N TYR A 257 3.92 -4.08 11.49
CA TYR A 257 4.60 -4.15 12.78
C TYR A 257 5.69 -5.24 12.81
N THR A 258 5.40 -6.43 12.28
CA THR A 258 6.40 -7.51 12.13
C THR A 258 7.63 -7.03 11.36
N ALA A 259 7.44 -6.29 10.27
CA ALA A 259 8.56 -5.78 9.46
C ALA A 259 9.35 -4.69 10.20
N ILE A 260 8.67 -3.79 10.92
CA ILE A 260 9.28 -2.77 11.78
C ILE A 260 10.13 -3.42 12.88
N GLU A 261 9.58 -4.40 13.61
CA GLU A 261 10.29 -5.08 14.68
C GLU A 261 11.51 -5.89 14.17
N ARG A 262 11.40 -6.48 12.98
CA ARG A 262 12.58 -7.08 12.32
C ARG A 262 13.66 -6.05 12.01
N ALA A 263 13.30 -4.90 11.48
CA ALA A 263 14.25 -3.83 11.19
C ALA A 263 14.95 -3.31 12.45
N ARG A 264 14.26 -3.34 13.60
CA ARG A 264 14.79 -3.00 14.92
C ARG A 264 15.58 -4.13 15.59
N ASN A 265 15.63 -5.29 14.95
CA ASN A 265 16.24 -6.53 15.51
C ASN A 265 15.49 -7.11 16.73
N GLU A 266 14.21 -6.76 16.90
CA GLU A 266 13.30 -7.29 17.95
C GLU A 266 12.64 -8.58 17.45
N LEU A 267 13.45 -9.63 17.23
CA LEU A 267 13.05 -10.85 16.53
C LEU A 267 11.94 -11.64 17.21
N LYS A 268 11.85 -11.58 18.55
CA LYS A 268 10.82 -12.29 19.32
C LYS A 268 9.45 -11.66 19.05
N ALA A 269 9.35 -10.34 19.15
CA ALA A 269 8.11 -9.61 18.84
C ALA A 269 7.73 -9.81 17.37
N ALA A 270 8.68 -9.71 16.45
CA ALA A 270 8.43 -9.96 15.04
C ALA A 270 7.85 -11.36 14.77
N ALA A 271 8.39 -12.41 15.38
CA ALA A 271 7.89 -13.78 15.21
C ALA A 271 6.48 -13.97 15.81
N GLU A 272 6.20 -13.35 16.97
CA GLU A 272 4.88 -13.38 17.57
C GLU A 272 3.81 -12.76 16.67
N PHE A 273 4.06 -11.54 16.15
CA PHE A 273 3.07 -10.85 15.32
C PHE A 273 2.97 -11.44 13.90
N GLU A 274 4.01 -12.07 13.40
CA GLU A 274 3.92 -12.88 12.17
C GLU A 274 2.93 -14.06 12.36
N GLN A 275 3.00 -14.76 13.49
CA GLN A 275 2.07 -15.84 13.81
C GLN A 275 0.63 -15.33 13.96
N LYS A 276 0.43 -14.17 14.59
CA LYS A 276 -0.91 -13.54 14.70
C LYS A 276 -1.45 -13.16 13.32
N ALA A 277 -0.64 -12.57 12.44
CA ALA A 277 -1.03 -12.27 11.07
C ALA A 277 -1.41 -13.54 10.28
N ASP A 278 -0.59 -14.60 10.37
CA ASP A 278 -0.87 -15.87 9.70
C ASP A 278 -2.14 -16.54 10.25
N HIS A 279 -2.43 -16.38 11.54
CA HIS A 279 -3.66 -16.84 12.16
C HIS A 279 -4.89 -16.12 11.58
N LEU A 280 -4.88 -14.78 11.52
CA LEU A 280 -5.97 -14.00 10.92
C LEU A 280 -6.21 -14.40 9.46
N LYS A 281 -5.13 -14.56 8.69
CA LYS A 281 -5.21 -15.00 7.30
C LYS A 281 -5.84 -16.40 7.17
N SER A 282 -5.44 -17.33 8.03
CA SER A 282 -5.99 -18.69 8.07
C SER A 282 -7.47 -18.69 8.49
N LEU A 283 -7.82 -17.93 9.51
CA LEU A 283 -9.18 -17.76 10.01
C LEU A 283 -10.10 -17.24 8.89
N TYR A 284 -9.71 -16.13 8.24
CA TYR A 284 -10.50 -15.51 7.19
C TYR A 284 -10.69 -16.45 6.00
N ASN A 285 -9.63 -17.05 5.48
CA ASN A 285 -9.71 -17.95 4.33
C ASN A 285 -10.39 -19.30 4.62
N GLY A 286 -10.51 -19.68 5.91
CA GLY A 286 -11.21 -20.87 6.37
C GLY A 286 -12.67 -20.60 6.69
N LYS A 287 -12.91 -19.87 7.78
CA LYS A 287 -14.25 -19.69 8.36
C LYS A 287 -15.10 -18.63 7.66
N TRP A 288 -14.48 -17.60 7.07
CA TRP A 288 -15.18 -16.48 6.42
C TRP A 288 -15.54 -16.73 4.94
N TRP A 289 -15.63 -17.99 4.53
CA TRP A 289 -15.97 -18.36 3.16
C TRP A 289 -17.34 -19.02 3.11
N ASP A 290 -18.28 -18.42 2.37
CA ASP A 290 -19.58 -19.02 2.03
C ASP A 290 -19.43 -19.87 0.75
N ALA A 291 -19.34 -21.18 0.95
CA ALA A 291 -19.21 -22.13 -0.18
C ALA A 291 -20.50 -22.22 -1.03
N ALA A 292 -21.66 -21.90 -0.47
CA ALA A 292 -22.93 -21.95 -1.18
C ALA A 292 -23.08 -20.78 -2.15
N ARG A 293 -22.59 -19.59 -1.76
CA ARG A 293 -22.65 -18.37 -2.58
C ARG A 293 -21.36 -18.12 -3.36
N ASN A 294 -20.30 -18.88 -3.11
CA ASN A 294 -18.96 -18.71 -3.69
C ASN A 294 -18.38 -17.29 -3.44
N CYS A 295 -18.54 -16.76 -2.22
CA CYS A 295 -18.03 -15.47 -1.80
C CYS A 295 -17.52 -15.49 -0.36
N TYR A 296 -16.80 -14.46 0.05
CA TYR A 296 -16.49 -14.24 1.47
C TYR A 296 -17.68 -13.60 2.18
N PHE A 297 -17.85 -13.91 3.46
CA PHE A 297 -18.73 -13.17 4.34
C PHE A 297 -18.16 -11.75 4.57
N GLY A 298 -19.05 -10.76 4.63
CA GLY A 298 -18.69 -9.37 4.87
C GLY A 298 -18.56 -9.03 6.35
N ALA A 299 -19.38 -9.68 7.19
CA ALA A 299 -19.40 -9.41 8.62
C ALA A 299 -19.92 -10.59 9.45
N ILE A 300 -19.69 -10.52 10.76
CA ILE A 300 -20.49 -11.16 11.79
C ILE A 300 -21.43 -10.08 12.33
N GLY A 301 -22.74 -10.33 12.30
CA GLY A 301 -23.75 -9.42 12.83
C GLY A 301 -23.91 -9.55 14.35
N GLU A 302 -24.69 -8.64 14.97
CA GLU A 302 -25.05 -8.71 16.38
C GLU A 302 -25.76 -10.01 16.77
N ASP A 303 -26.38 -10.70 15.81
CA ASP A 303 -26.98 -12.03 16.01
C ASP A 303 -25.95 -13.17 16.11
N GLY A 304 -24.65 -12.85 16.04
CA GLY A 304 -23.53 -13.78 16.08
C GLY A 304 -23.39 -14.64 14.83
N LYS A 305 -24.07 -14.29 13.71
CA LYS A 305 -24.03 -15.05 12.47
C LYS A 305 -23.21 -14.33 11.39
N PHE A 306 -22.69 -15.12 10.46
CA PHE A 306 -22.04 -14.61 9.27
C PHE A 306 -23.05 -14.08 8.26
N HIS A 307 -22.77 -12.88 7.73
CA HIS A 307 -23.52 -12.20 6.68
C HIS A 307 -22.65 -11.97 5.45
N ALA A 308 -23.12 -12.37 4.27
CA ALA A 308 -22.42 -12.15 3.00
C ALA A 308 -22.80 -10.80 2.38
N ASP A 309 -24.08 -10.41 2.49
CA ASP A 309 -24.62 -9.19 1.92
C ASP A 309 -25.07 -8.27 3.07
N LEU A 310 -24.37 -7.16 3.21
CA LEU A 310 -24.72 -6.08 4.13
C LEU A 310 -25.28 -4.97 3.28
N LYS A 311 -26.55 -4.88 3.09
CA LYS A 311 -27.29 -3.89 2.26
C LYS A 311 -26.72 -3.60 0.85
N GLU A 312 -27.59 -3.40 -0.12
CA GLU A 312 -27.22 -2.90 -1.45
C GLU A 312 -26.54 -1.53 -1.31
N GLY A 313 -25.30 -1.41 -1.71
CA GLY A 313 -24.69 -0.11 -1.96
C GLY A 313 -23.24 0.06 -1.54
N ASP A 314 -22.77 -0.45 -0.40
CA ASP A 314 -21.39 -0.27 0.01
C ASP A 314 -20.66 -1.58 0.19
N GLY A 315 -20.04 -2.19 -0.65
CA GLY A 315 -19.43 -3.50 -0.54
C GLY A 315 -18.01 -3.52 0.02
N ARG A 316 -17.55 -2.42 0.64
CA ARG A 316 -16.19 -2.29 1.17
C ARG A 316 -15.82 -3.38 2.17
N CYS A 317 -16.74 -3.74 3.05
CA CYS A 317 -16.51 -4.78 4.04
C CYS A 317 -16.31 -6.14 3.40
N ALA A 318 -17.16 -6.51 2.44
CA ALA A 318 -17.27 -7.89 1.99
C ALA A 318 -16.14 -8.34 1.06
N VAL A 319 -15.58 -7.44 0.23
CA VAL A 319 -14.66 -7.84 -0.85
C VAL A 319 -13.44 -6.94 -0.96
N GLU A 320 -13.61 -5.63 -0.85
CA GLU A 320 -12.58 -4.66 -1.24
C GLU A 320 -11.39 -4.66 -0.30
N LEU A 321 -11.59 -4.33 0.98
CA LEU A 321 -10.46 -4.20 1.90
C LEU A 321 -9.73 -5.50 2.21
N PRO A 322 -10.38 -6.67 2.32
CA PRO A 322 -9.65 -7.94 2.38
C PRO A 322 -8.75 -8.22 1.19
N LEU A 323 -9.14 -7.80 -0.01
CA LEU A 323 -8.29 -7.88 -1.21
C LEU A 323 -7.19 -6.82 -1.17
N TYR A 324 -7.52 -5.58 -0.86
CA TYR A 324 -6.57 -4.47 -0.78
C TYR A 324 -5.41 -4.75 0.19
N TYR A 325 -5.71 -5.26 1.37
CA TYR A 325 -4.71 -5.61 2.38
C TYR A 325 -4.05 -6.99 2.18
N GLY A 326 -4.49 -7.77 1.17
CA GLY A 326 -3.92 -9.07 0.86
C GLY A 326 -4.22 -10.14 1.92
N LEU A 327 -5.33 -10.00 2.65
CA LEU A 327 -5.82 -10.98 3.63
C LEU A 327 -6.25 -12.28 2.94
N THR A 328 -6.79 -12.19 1.72
CA THR A 328 -7.18 -13.34 0.93
C THR A 328 -5.97 -14.18 0.49
N ALA A 329 -6.12 -15.50 0.46
CA ALA A 329 -5.08 -16.41 -0.04
C ALA A 329 -5.14 -16.51 -1.57
N ALA A 330 -3.97 -16.51 -2.23
CA ALA A 330 -3.93 -16.72 -3.69
C ALA A 330 -4.65 -18.01 -4.08
N GLY A 331 -5.58 -17.92 -5.03
CA GLY A 331 -6.33 -19.08 -5.51
C GLY A 331 -7.77 -18.78 -5.92
N PRO A 332 -8.60 -19.83 -6.10
CA PRO A 332 -9.96 -19.68 -6.64
C PRO A 332 -10.87 -18.74 -5.84
N LYS A 333 -10.78 -18.72 -4.51
CA LYS A 333 -11.58 -17.84 -3.65
C LYS A 333 -11.27 -16.35 -3.91
N THR A 334 -10.00 -16.00 -4.04
CA THR A 334 -9.57 -14.65 -4.39
C THR A 334 -10.03 -14.25 -5.79
N HIS A 335 -9.96 -15.18 -6.75
CA HIS A 335 -10.50 -14.92 -8.09
C HIS A 335 -12.00 -14.67 -8.08
N ALA A 336 -12.78 -15.43 -7.30
CA ALA A 336 -14.22 -15.20 -7.16
C ALA A 336 -14.51 -13.81 -6.57
N GLY A 337 -13.77 -13.37 -5.53
CA GLY A 337 -13.87 -12.01 -4.98
C GLY A 337 -13.55 -10.92 -6.02
N LEU A 338 -12.49 -11.11 -6.80
CA LEU A 338 -12.12 -10.19 -7.89
C LEU A 338 -13.19 -10.15 -9.00
N ASP A 339 -13.83 -11.29 -9.32
CA ASP A 339 -14.91 -11.34 -10.32
C ASP A 339 -16.14 -10.58 -9.83
N ILE A 340 -16.49 -10.67 -8.56
CA ILE A 340 -17.57 -9.89 -7.94
C ILE A 340 -17.26 -8.39 -8.04
N LEU A 341 -16.03 -7.99 -7.67
CA LEU A 341 -15.62 -6.59 -7.70
C LEU A 341 -15.61 -6.04 -9.13
N GLU A 342 -15.18 -6.83 -10.11
CA GLU A 342 -15.18 -6.45 -11.53
C GLU A 342 -16.63 -6.31 -12.05
N GLN A 343 -17.56 -7.18 -11.65
CA GLN A 343 -18.98 -7.06 -11.97
C GLN A 343 -19.59 -5.77 -11.39
N ARG A 344 -19.26 -5.42 -10.15
CA ARG A 344 -19.68 -4.14 -9.53
C ARG A 344 -19.15 -2.96 -10.33
N LEU A 345 -17.86 -2.94 -10.66
CA LEU A 345 -17.28 -1.88 -11.50
C LEU A 345 -18.04 -1.73 -12.82
N GLN A 346 -18.35 -2.84 -13.53
CA GLN A 346 -19.08 -2.80 -14.79
C GLN A 346 -20.52 -2.29 -14.60
N SER A 347 -21.18 -2.68 -13.51
CA SER A 347 -22.50 -2.17 -13.16
C SER A 347 -22.48 -0.66 -12.95
N ASP A 348 -21.50 -0.16 -12.20
CA ASP A 348 -21.30 1.26 -11.92
C ASP A 348 -21.04 2.08 -13.20
N LEU A 349 -20.15 1.58 -14.06
CA LEU A 349 -19.82 2.23 -15.33
C LEU A 349 -21.02 2.33 -16.29
N ASN A 350 -21.96 1.39 -16.18
CA ASN A 350 -23.18 1.35 -16.99
C ASN A 350 -24.38 2.06 -16.33
N SER A 351 -24.25 2.52 -15.09
CA SER A 351 -25.33 3.18 -14.36
C SER A 351 -25.48 4.65 -14.77
N PRO A 352 -26.68 5.11 -15.20
CA PRO A 352 -26.92 6.52 -15.50
C PRO A 352 -26.89 7.42 -14.25
N ARG A 353 -26.86 6.86 -13.06
CA ARG A 353 -26.86 7.59 -11.78
C ARG A 353 -25.46 7.73 -11.15
N GLY A 354 -24.40 7.26 -11.83
CA GLY A 354 -23.05 7.26 -11.26
C GLY A 354 -22.83 6.15 -10.22
N VAL A 355 -21.93 6.38 -9.29
CA VAL A 355 -21.38 5.38 -8.37
C VAL A 355 -22.43 4.77 -7.45
N ILE A 356 -22.60 3.46 -7.50
CA ILE A 356 -23.24 2.70 -6.44
C ILE A 356 -22.16 2.45 -5.37
N GLY A 357 -22.37 2.92 -4.14
CA GLY A 357 -21.46 2.64 -3.03
C GLY A 357 -20.34 3.65 -2.76
N GLY A 358 -20.53 4.93 -3.11
CA GLY A 358 -19.62 5.99 -2.72
C GLY A 358 -18.30 6.05 -3.51
N VAL A 359 -17.71 7.23 -3.58
CA VAL A 359 -16.42 7.45 -4.25
C VAL A 359 -15.25 6.83 -3.46
N GLU A 360 -15.40 6.74 -2.16
CA GLU A 360 -14.41 6.17 -1.23
C GLU A 360 -14.16 4.70 -1.54
N GLY A 361 -15.19 3.86 -1.62
CA GLY A 361 -15.03 2.45 -1.99
C GLY A 361 -14.42 2.30 -3.39
N ARG A 362 -14.89 3.10 -4.37
CA ARG A 362 -14.35 3.06 -5.73
C ARG A 362 -12.86 3.41 -5.79
N SER A 363 -12.36 4.26 -4.92
CA SER A 363 -10.96 4.68 -4.92
C SER A 363 -9.96 3.55 -4.63
N TYR A 364 -10.38 2.48 -3.97
CA TYR A 364 -9.57 1.28 -3.71
C TYR A 364 -9.51 0.31 -4.92
N MET A 365 -10.52 0.33 -5.79
CA MET A 365 -10.63 -0.66 -6.88
C MET A 365 -9.43 -0.70 -7.83
N PRO A 366 -8.85 0.42 -8.31
CA PRO A 366 -7.69 0.37 -9.19
C PRO A 366 -6.49 -0.33 -8.55
N ASP A 367 -6.19 -0.02 -7.27
CA ASP A 367 -5.10 -0.66 -6.52
C ASP A 367 -5.29 -2.17 -6.44
N ILE A 368 -6.50 -2.60 -6.09
CA ILE A 368 -6.85 -4.02 -6.00
C ILE A 368 -6.61 -4.71 -7.34
N PHE A 369 -7.19 -4.20 -8.43
CA PHE A 369 -7.07 -4.85 -9.74
C PHE A 369 -5.62 -4.92 -10.22
N TYR A 370 -4.85 -3.85 -10.08
CA TYR A 370 -3.43 -3.86 -10.44
C TYR A 370 -2.62 -4.80 -9.55
N MET A 371 -2.92 -4.87 -8.26
CA MET A 371 -2.23 -5.77 -7.33
C MET A 371 -2.38 -7.25 -7.74
N TYR A 372 -3.54 -7.62 -8.26
CA TYR A 372 -3.83 -8.99 -8.71
C TYR A 372 -3.62 -9.21 -10.21
N GLY A 373 -3.00 -8.25 -10.93
CA GLY A 373 -2.66 -8.38 -12.35
C GLY A 373 -3.87 -8.30 -13.30
N ARG A 374 -5.00 -7.76 -12.84
CA ARG A 374 -6.19 -7.48 -13.65
C ARG A 374 -6.07 -6.10 -14.31
N SER A 375 -5.03 -5.91 -15.13
CA SER A 375 -4.64 -4.59 -15.66
C SER A 375 -5.76 -3.88 -16.42
N ARG A 376 -6.61 -4.61 -17.15
CA ARG A 376 -7.75 -4.00 -17.88
C ARG A 376 -8.80 -3.46 -16.91
N ALA A 377 -9.18 -4.21 -15.89
CA ALA A 377 -10.11 -3.75 -14.86
C ALA A 377 -9.51 -2.58 -14.06
N GLY A 378 -8.22 -2.66 -13.70
CA GLY A 378 -7.47 -1.57 -13.07
C GLY A 378 -7.47 -0.28 -13.90
N TYR A 379 -7.23 -0.39 -15.20
CA TYR A 379 -7.31 0.75 -16.13
C TYR A 379 -8.73 1.34 -16.20
N SER A 380 -9.77 0.48 -16.29
CA SER A 380 -11.16 0.93 -16.34
C SER A 380 -11.56 1.65 -15.04
N ALA A 381 -11.20 1.09 -13.87
CA ALA A 381 -11.45 1.72 -12.58
C ALA A 381 -10.70 3.05 -12.43
N LEU A 382 -9.41 3.09 -12.81
CA LEU A 382 -8.57 4.29 -12.75
C LEU A 382 -9.13 5.41 -13.64
N THR A 383 -9.50 5.10 -14.89
CA THR A 383 -10.06 6.10 -15.82
C THR A 383 -11.44 6.57 -15.40
N ALA A 384 -12.24 5.73 -14.72
CA ALA A 384 -13.50 6.14 -14.11
C ALA A 384 -13.30 7.16 -12.98
N MET A 385 -12.24 7.01 -12.16
CA MET A 385 -11.88 8.02 -11.15
C MET A 385 -11.42 9.35 -11.76
N MET A 386 -10.90 9.32 -12.98
CA MET A 386 -10.47 10.52 -13.72
C MET A 386 -11.61 11.24 -14.43
N ASP A 387 -12.80 10.61 -14.57
CA ASP A 387 -13.93 11.14 -15.35
C ASP A 387 -14.36 12.52 -14.82
N PRO A 388 -14.44 13.56 -15.68
CA PRO A 388 -14.97 14.87 -15.28
C PRO A 388 -16.40 14.85 -14.74
N GLY A 389 -17.20 13.84 -15.12
CA GLY A 389 -18.57 13.64 -14.65
C GLY A 389 -18.69 12.85 -13.34
N LEU A 390 -17.57 12.42 -12.74
CA LEU A 390 -17.61 11.69 -11.48
C LEU A 390 -18.20 12.54 -10.36
N GLN A 391 -19.24 12.02 -9.70
CA GLN A 391 -19.82 12.69 -8.53
C GLN A 391 -18.80 12.71 -7.38
N ARG A 392 -18.76 13.82 -6.63
CA ARG A 392 -17.79 14.03 -5.55
C ARG A 392 -16.32 13.90 -6.03
N ARG A 393 -16.05 14.23 -7.29
CA ARG A 393 -14.69 14.21 -7.86
C ARG A 393 -13.73 15.13 -7.10
N GLU A 394 -14.26 16.16 -6.45
CA GLU A 394 -13.52 17.09 -5.58
C GLU A 394 -13.18 16.51 -4.21
N TYR A 395 -13.63 15.30 -3.87
CA TYR A 395 -13.21 14.66 -2.63
C TYR A 395 -11.68 14.43 -2.65
N PRO A 396 -10.92 14.88 -1.63
CA PRO A 396 -9.46 14.88 -1.69
C PRO A 396 -8.86 13.53 -2.03
N GLU A 397 -9.38 12.45 -1.44
CA GLU A 397 -8.93 11.08 -1.65
C GLU A 397 -8.89 10.68 -3.13
N VAL A 398 -9.84 11.16 -3.95
CA VAL A 398 -9.92 10.81 -5.37
C VAL A 398 -8.66 11.22 -6.12
N SER A 399 -8.22 12.46 -5.95
CA SER A 399 -7.06 12.98 -6.67
C SER A 399 -5.74 12.32 -6.23
N TYR A 400 -5.57 12.08 -4.94
CA TYR A 400 -4.38 11.41 -4.41
C TYR A 400 -4.31 9.94 -4.84
N THR A 401 -5.43 9.22 -4.80
CA THR A 401 -5.46 7.81 -5.20
C THR A 401 -5.24 7.63 -6.70
N VAL A 402 -5.72 8.54 -7.56
CA VAL A 402 -5.37 8.55 -8.98
C VAL A 402 -3.85 8.64 -9.20
N ILE A 403 -3.15 9.53 -8.48
CA ILE A 403 -1.68 9.65 -8.55
C ILE A 403 -1.01 8.37 -8.05
N GLY A 404 -1.43 7.86 -6.90
CA GLY A 404 -0.91 6.63 -6.31
C GLY A 404 -1.05 5.45 -7.25
N ASN A 405 -2.24 5.27 -7.82
CA ASN A 405 -2.56 4.17 -8.74
C ASN A 405 -1.82 4.23 -10.08
N LEU A 406 -1.55 5.42 -10.60
CA LEU A 406 -0.66 5.56 -11.75
C LEU A 406 0.76 5.07 -11.41
N GLY A 407 1.28 5.43 -10.23
CA GLY A 407 2.62 5.05 -9.80
C GLY A 407 2.75 3.58 -9.41
N THR A 408 1.97 3.12 -8.42
CA THR A 408 2.07 1.75 -7.87
C THR A 408 1.33 0.71 -8.70
N GLY A 409 0.26 1.09 -9.37
CA GLY A 409 -0.58 0.22 -10.17
C GLY A 409 -0.08 0.11 -11.62
N LEU A 410 -0.37 1.13 -12.45
CA LEU A 410 -0.05 1.12 -13.88
C LEU A 410 1.45 0.98 -14.14
N MET A 411 2.27 1.80 -13.43
CA MET A 411 3.74 1.78 -13.56
C MET A 411 4.40 0.73 -12.66
N GLY A 412 3.69 0.18 -11.68
CA GLY A 412 4.18 -0.85 -10.77
C GLY A 412 5.45 -0.47 -10.01
N ILE A 413 5.64 0.81 -9.71
CA ILE A 413 6.80 1.31 -8.98
C ILE A 413 6.58 1.05 -7.49
N ARG A 414 7.47 0.29 -6.85
CA ARG A 414 7.38 -0.05 -5.43
C ARG A 414 8.75 -0.11 -4.77
N PRO A 415 8.94 0.51 -3.60
CA PRO A 415 10.11 0.23 -2.77
C PRO A 415 10.01 -1.19 -2.21
N LEU A 416 11.12 -1.90 -2.17
CA LEU A 416 11.19 -3.18 -1.50
C LEU A 416 11.81 -3.02 -0.10
N PRO A 417 11.56 -3.95 0.83
CA PRO A 417 12.08 -3.85 2.20
C PRO A 417 13.60 -3.94 2.29
N PHE A 418 14.29 -4.25 1.20
CA PHE A 418 15.74 -4.25 1.10
C PHE A 418 16.25 -2.83 0.83
N GLU A 419 17.34 -2.47 1.47
CA GLU A 419 17.94 -1.15 1.31
C GLU A 419 18.21 -0.84 -0.17
N GLN A 420 17.81 0.36 -0.63
CA GLN A 420 18.01 0.88 -1.98
C GLN A 420 17.50 -0.04 -3.12
N THR A 421 16.47 -0.84 -2.84
CA THR A 421 15.88 -1.71 -3.85
C THR A 421 14.51 -1.20 -4.28
N ILE A 422 14.33 -1.00 -5.58
CA ILE A 422 13.08 -0.52 -6.20
C ILE A 422 12.62 -1.57 -7.21
N GLU A 423 11.33 -1.90 -7.19
CA GLU A 423 10.68 -2.73 -8.20
C GLU A 423 9.96 -1.86 -9.22
N THR A 424 9.91 -2.33 -10.48
CA THR A 424 8.97 -1.88 -11.49
C THR A 424 8.26 -3.07 -12.12
N PHE A 425 6.94 -2.92 -12.38
CA PHE A 425 6.12 -3.97 -12.95
C PHE A 425 5.08 -3.36 -13.89
N PRO A 426 5.33 -3.29 -15.22
CA PRO A 426 4.41 -2.65 -16.16
C PRO A 426 3.07 -3.36 -16.22
N GLN A 427 1.97 -2.59 -16.20
CA GLN A 427 0.62 -3.09 -16.30
C GLN A 427 -0.21 -2.27 -17.31
N LEU A 428 0.42 -1.95 -18.45
CA LEU A 428 -0.21 -1.21 -19.52
C LEU A 428 -1.25 -2.07 -20.24
N THR A 429 -2.31 -1.43 -20.72
CA THR A 429 -3.33 -2.08 -21.56
C THR A 429 -3.03 -1.84 -23.05
N GLU A 430 -3.89 -2.35 -23.93
CA GLU A 430 -3.75 -2.17 -25.38
C GLU A 430 -3.89 -0.69 -25.80
N GLU A 431 -4.65 0.08 -25.03
CA GLU A 431 -4.86 1.52 -25.21
C GLU A 431 -3.58 2.33 -24.94
N THR A 432 -2.67 1.79 -24.13
CA THR A 432 -1.47 2.47 -23.68
C THR A 432 -0.22 1.85 -24.29
N GLY A 433 0.25 2.38 -25.39
CA GLY A 433 1.45 1.89 -26.10
C GLY A 433 2.74 2.11 -25.30
N TRP A 434 2.80 3.21 -24.55
CA TRP A 434 3.88 3.55 -23.62
C TRP A 434 3.40 4.51 -22.54
N ALA A 435 4.05 4.48 -21.38
CA ALA A 435 3.86 5.42 -20.29
C ALA A 435 5.21 5.71 -19.61
N ALA A 436 5.38 6.94 -19.14
CA ALA A 436 6.56 7.38 -18.39
C ALA A 436 6.15 8.22 -17.18
N LEU A 437 6.82 8.00 -16.06
CA LEU A 437 6.68 8.77 -14.84
C LEU A 437 8.06 9.30 -14.45
N HIS A 438 8.20 10.61 -14.32
CA HIS A 438 9.46 11.31 -14.07
C HIS A 438 9.48 11.92 -12.68
N HIS A 439 10.67 12.10 -12.14
CA HIS A 439 10.94 12.76 -10.86
C HIS A 439 10.25 12.10 -9.66
N VAL A 440 10.20 10.76 -9.64
CA VAL A 440 9.59 9.97 -8.56
C VAL A 440 10.53 9.92 -7.37
N PRO A 441 10.12 10.43 -6.17
CA PRO A 441 10.92 10.36 -4.96
C PRO A 441 10.80 8.97 -4.31
N VAL A 442 11.91 8.27 -4.14
CA VAL A 442 11.98 6.96 -3.47
C VAL A 442 13.22 6.87 -2.60
N GLY A 443 13.06 6.81 -1.28
CA GLY A 443 14.16 6.84 -0.33
C GLY A 443 15.01 8.10 -0.53
N ARG A 444 16.30 7.90 -0.79
CA ARG A 444 17.25 9.00 -1.09
C ARG A 444 17.41 9.25 -2.59
N ASN A 445 16.61 8.60 -3.42
CA ASN A 445 16.72 8.70 -4.88
C ASN A 445 15.54 9.47 -5.47
N VAL A 446 15.81 10.10 -6.61
CA VAL A 446 14.80 10.56 -7.54
C VAL A 446 14.97 9.75 -8.82
N ILE A 447 13.90 9.13 -9.29
CA ILE A 447 13.96 8.24 -10.44
C ILE A 447 12.95 8.62 -11.52
N SER A 448 13.28 8.24 -12.78
CA SER A 448 12.32 8.20 -13.88
C SER A 448 12.14 6.76 -14.37
N VAL A 449 10.90 6.40 -14.67
CA VAL A 449 10.55 5.07 -15.19
C VAL A 449 9.74 5.24 -16.48
N LYS A 450 10.09 4.52 -17.54
CA LYS A 450 9.30 4.44 -18.77
C LYS A 450 9.07 2.99 -19.15
N HIS A 451 7.83 2.67 -19.45
CA HIS A 451 7.43 1.39 -20.05
C HIS A 451 7.05 1.55 -21.52
N VAL A 452 7.43 0.59 -22.35
CA VAL A 452 6.93 0.43 -23.70
C VAL A 452 6.21 -0.90 -23.76
N LYS A 453 4.90 -0.84 -23.88
CA LYS A 453 4.02 -2.01 -23.64
C LYS A 453 4.38 -2.66 -22.29
N ASN A 454 4.20 -3.98 -22.18
CA ASN A 454 4.59 -4.74 -20.99
C ASN A 454 5.87 -5.56 -21.20
N ASN A 455 6.72 -5.14 -22.13
CA ASN A 455 7.88 -5.93 -22.56
C ASN A 455 9.22 -5.18 -22.54
N GLU A 456 9.22 -3.87 -22.31
CA GLU A 456 10.42 -3.07 -22.13
C GLU A 456 10.21 -2.03 -21.03
N THR A 457 11.18 -1.91 -20.13
CA THR A 457 11.23 -0.87 -19.10
C THR A 457 12.59 -0.22 -19.10
N SER A 458 12.62 1.11 -19.03
CA SER A 458 13.81 1.88 -18.70
C SER A 458 13.63 2.54 -17.33
N LEU A 459 14.69 2.51 -16.51
CA LEU A 459 14.79 3.24 -15.26
C LEU A 459 16.03 4.12 -15.29
N THR A 460 15.83 5.40 -14.97
CA THR A 460 16.90 6.39 -14.77
C THR A 460 16.99 6.72 -13.30
N ASN A 461 18.16 6.60 -12.70
CA ASN A 461 18.44 7.12 -11.36
C ASN A 461 18.92 8.56 -11.52
N GLU A 462 18.00 9.53 -11.48
CA GLU A 462 18.29 10.95 -11.73
C GLU A 462 19.20 11.54 -10.65
N ASN A 463 18.93 11.17 -9.40
CA ASN A 463 19.68 11.66 -8.24
C ASN A 463 19.69 10.62 -7.12
N GLY A 464 20.67 10.71 -6.23
CA GLY A 464 20.83 9.83 -5.09
C GLY A 464 21.91 8.76 -5.30
N PRO A 465 22.13 7.86 -4.34
CA PRO A 465 23.10 6.78 -4.44
C PRO A 465 22.73 5.76 -5.50
N GLY A 466 23.69 4.89 -5.88
CA GLY A 466 23.40 3.70 -6.70
C GLY A 466 22.31 2.85 -6.06
N LEU A 467 21.42 2.28 -6.88
CA LEU A 467 20.30 1.48 -6.42
C LEU A 467 20.20 0.13 -7.12
N ALA A 468 19.61 -0.85 -6.45
CA ALA A 468 19.23 -2.12 -7.05
C ALA A 468 17.81 -1.97 -7.64
N TRP A 469 17.69 -2.21 -8.94
CA TRP A 469 16.42 -2.20 -9.64
C TRP A 469 15.97 -3.62 -9.95
N ARG A 470 14.84 -4.03 -9.38
CA ARG A 470 14.15 -5.26 -9.74
C ARG A 470 13.23 -4.97 -10.93
N ALA A 471 13.73 -5.20 -12.15
CA ALA A 471 12.94 -5.11 -13.37
C ALA A 471 12.08 -6.37 -13.49
N ALA A 472 10.79 -6.26 -13.21
CA ALA A 472 9.84 -7.37 -13.30
C ALA A 472 8.84 -7.14 -14.44
N PHE A 473 8.43 -8.22 -15.10
CA PHE A 473 7.50 -8.22 -16.24
C PHE A 473 6.40 -9.25 -16.02
N PRO A 474 5.12 -8.94 -16.34
CA PRO A 474 4.03 -9.89 -16.24
C PRO A 474 4.19 -11.03 -17.24
N GLY A 475 4.14 -12.27 -16.76
CA GLY A 475 4.23 -13.48 -17.58
C GLY A 475 5.54 -14.26 -17.41
N LYS A 476 5.65 -15.36 -18.15
CA LYS A 476 6.79 -16.28 -18.13
C LYS A 476 7.60 -16.13 -19.42
N PHE A 477 8.70 -15.38 -19.35
CA PHE A 477 9.61 -15.18 -20.47
C PHE A 477 10.83 -16.09 -20.38
N ARG A 478 11.41 -16.44 -21.53
CA ARG A 478 12.60 -17.28 -21.61
C ARG A 478 13.83 -16.56 -21.09
N ALA A 479 14.00 -15.30 -21.47
CA ALA A 479 15.17 -14.50 -21.15
C ALA A 479 14.81 -13.02 -21.01
N LEU A 480 15.61 -12.29 -20.24
CA LEU A 480 15.62 -10.84 -20.17
C LEU A 480 16.95 -10.32 -20.73
N PHE A 481 16.92 -9.13 -21.31
CA PHE A 481 18.07 -8.49 -21.93
C PHE A 481 18.31 -7.10 -21.39
N SER A 482 19.59 -6.75 -21.13
CA SER A 482 20.04 -5.39 -20.85
C SER A 482 21.34 -5.11 -21.60
N ARG A 483 21.48 -3.91 -22.19
CA ARG A 483 22.63 -3.53 -23.01
C ARG A 483 22.94 -4.54 -24.12
N GLY A 484 21.91 -5.12 -24.76
CA GLY A 484 22.05 -6.11 -25.82
C GLY A 484 22.53 -7.50 -25.39
N LYS A 485 22.71 -7.74 -24.10
CA LYS A 485 23.13 -9.03 -23.53
C LYS A 485 22.02 -9.65 -22.70
N GLU A 486 21.92 -10.98 -22.75
CA GLU A 486 21.07 -11.73 -21.84
C GLU A 486 21.55 -11.55 -20.39
N ILE A 487 20.62 -11.34 -19.48
CA ILE A 487 20.86 -11.19 -18.06
C ILE A 487 20.12 -12.29 -17.29
N PRO A 488 20.61 -12.67 -16.07
CA PRO A 488 19.94 -13.66 -15.25
C PRO A 488 18.48 -13.31 -15.04
N ALA A 489 17.57 -14.24 -15.31
CA ALA A 489 16.13 -14.05 -15.18
C ALA A 489 15.54 -15.12 -14.26
N THR A 490 14.72 -14.68 -13.30
CA THR A 490 13.96 -15.56 -12.40
C THR A 490 12.49 -15.50 -12.74
N ARG A 491 11.87 -16.67 -12.85
CA ARG A 491 10.43 -16.83 -13.04
C ARG A 491 9.79 -17.22 -11.73
N ALA A 492 8.72 -16.52 -11.35
CA ALA A 492 8.04 -16.75 -10.09
C ALA A 492 6.54 -16.52 -10.22
N LEU A 493 5.82 -16.87 -9.17
CA LEU A 493 4.48 -16.35 -8.89
C LEU A 493 4.60 -15.27 -7.81
N ARG A 494 3.97 -14.15 -8.02
CA ARG A 494 3.76 -13.13 -6.97
C ARG A 494 2.89 -13.72 -5.86
N SER A 495 2.90 -13.12 -4.68
CA SER A 495 2.03 -13.52 -3.56
C SER A 495 0.53 -13.51 -3.92
N THR A 496 0.15 -12.75 -4.93
CA THR A 496 -1.20 -12.65 -5.49
C THR A 496 -1.52 -13.72 -6.54
N GLY A 497 -0.58 -14.61 -6.87
CA GLY A 497 -0.73 -15.66 -7.88
C GLY A 497 -0.37 -15.26 -9.31
N THR A 498 -0.08 -13.97 -9.57
CA THR A 498 0.32 -13.48 -10.90
C THR A 498 1.71 -13.99 -11.28
N ALA A 499 1.85 -14.56 -12.49
CA ALA A 499 3.13 -15.00 -12.99
C ALA A 499 4.00 -13.81 -13.39
N GLU A 500 5.30 -13.89 -13.08
CA GLU A 500 6.27 -12.86 -13.43
C GLU A 500 7.62 -13.45 -13.86
N THR A 501 8.37 -12.64 -14.61
CA THR A 501 9.80 -12.86 -14.87
C THR A 501 10.55 -11.59 -14.48
N CYS A 502 11.58 -11.70 -13.66
CA CYS A 502 12.31 -10.55 -13.15
C CYS A 502 13.82 -10.74 -13.20
N SER A 503 14.54 -9.62 -13.14
CA SER A 503 15.99 -9.56 -12.98
C SER A 503 16.35 -8.39 -12.07
N ILE A 504 17.49 -8.48 -11.38
CA ILE A 504 18.04 -7.37 -10.61
C ILE A 504 19.17 -6.73 -11.40
N VAL A 505 19.09 -5.43 -11.56
CA VAL A 505 20.05 -4.60 -12.29
C VAL A 505 20.50 -3.46 -11.39
N HIS A 506 21.80 -3.22 -11.29
CA HIS A 506 22.31 -2.05 -10.58
C HIS A 506 22.29 -0.81 -11.48
N VAL A 507 21.86 0.34 -10.93
CA VAL A 507 21.71 1.62 -11.64
C VAL A 507 22.39 2.72 -10.84
N GLU A 508 23.48 3.24 -11.38
CA GLU A 508 24.24 4.33 -10.76
C GLU A 508 23.57 5.69 -10.93
N ARG A 509 23.97 6.69 -10.11
CA ARG A 509 23.50 8.07 -10.24
C ARG A 509 23.73 8.59 -11.66
N GLY A 510 22.71 9.19 -12.26
CA GLY A 510 22.71 9.71 -13.62
C GLY A 510 22.63 8.63 -14.71
N GLU A 511 22.60 7.36 -14.34
CA GLU A 511 22.53 6.26 -15.31
C GLU A 511 21.08 5.93 -15.67
N THR A 512 20.87 5.61 -16.97
CA THR A 512 19.66 4.97 -17.48
C THR A 512 19.96 3.52 -17.85
N ARG A 513 19.18 2.60 -17.33
CA ARG A 513 19.19 1.18 -17.71
C ARG A 513 17.89 0.80 -18.39
N VAL A 514 18.03 -0.05 -19.41
CA VAL A 514 16.88 -0.65 -20.11
C VAL A 514 16.93 -2.15 -19.92
N VAL A 515 15.79 -2.72 -19.52
CA VAL A 515 15.55 -4.17 -19.49
C VAL A 515 14.36 -4.48 -20.38
N ARG A 516 14.49 -5.52 -21.22
CA ARG A 516 13.42 -5.97 -22.11
C ARG A 516 13.33 -7.50 -22.12
N VAL A 517 12.14 -7.99 -22.41
CA VAL A 517 11.90 -9.42 -22.63
C VAL A 517 12.44 -9.84 -24.00
N ALA A 518 12.78 -11.13 -24.14
CA ALA A 518 13.12 -11.68 -25.45
C ALA A 518 11.95 -11.44 -26.43
N SER A 519 12.27 -10.94 -27.64
CA SER A 519 11.32 -10.96 -28.73
C SER A 519 10.94 -12.41 -29.00
N GLY A 520 9.63 -12.73 -28.89
CA GLY A 520 9.12 -14.05 -29.21
C GLY A 520 9.20 -14.34 -30.70
#